data_49744c6054865bb082cd099865388929
#
_entry.id   49744c6054865bb082cd099865388929
#
_cell.length_a   1.000
_cell.length_b   1.000
_cell.length_c   1.000
_cell.angle_alpha   90.00
_cell.angle_beta   90.00
_cell.angle_gamma   90.00
#
_symmetry.space_group_name_H-M   'P 1'
#
loop_
_entity.id
_entity.type
_entity.pdbx_description
1 polymer ?
#
loop_
_entity_poly.entity_id
_entity_poly.type
_entity_poly.pdbx_seq_one_letter_code
_entity_poly.pdbx_strand_id
1 'polypeptide(L)'
;MTIDPTLIDWSRAQFALTAIYHWLFVPLTLGLAVVMAIMETIYYRTGKPFWKEASKFWQRLFGVNFAMGVATGIILEFEFGTNWSNYSWFVGDIFGAPLAIEGIVAFFMESTFVAVMFFGWEKVSRGFHLASTWLTGIGATLSAWWILVANSWMQYPVGCEFNPDTVRNEMTDFLSVALSPMAVNKFYHTVTSSWIVGAVFVCAVSSWYLLRGREKQLARQSIKVASIVGIVASLLAMHSGDSSAVKVAEVQPMKLAAMEALYDGGEGVDLTAVAAVNPFSQPDYAKGGEAPLRIAIPNGLSVLATHSLDGYVPGINDLLNGYVRPDGKRELSAEEKMERGRRAITALAEYRKLKAADANDKRLPELAAQLKKDMPYFGYGYIKDRAELVPYIPVNFYAFRIMVGVGILLILFFLVIGHVAWRQDITVRRRWLWLWALLMLPLTCLASEAGWIVAELGRQPWAIQDMLPTMAAVSDISTSSVATTFFIFLILFTVLLIAEIRIMCRVIKNYKPEQLSDNKY
;
A
#
# COMPACT_ATOMS: atom_id res chain seq x y z
N MET A 1 -13.59 -3.00 30.14
CA MET A 1 -14.50 -3.75 29.24
C MET A 1 -13.68 -4.79 28.49
N THR A 2 -14.07 -6.03 28.49
CA THR A 2 -13.49 -7.05 27.61
C THR A 2 -14.16 -6.89 26.26
N ILE A 3 -13.41 -6.36 25.27
CA ILE A 3 -13.91 -6.22 23.90
C ILE A 3 -14.09 -7.64 23.34
N ASP A 4 -15.24 -7.87 22.66
CA ASP A 4 -15.54 -9.15 22.02
C ASP A 4 -14.51 -9.45 20.91
N PRO A 5 -13.74 -10.54 21.00
CA PRO A 5 -12.78 -10.89 19.94
C PRO A 5 -13.43 -11.00 18.56
N THR A 6 -14.69 -11.44 18.50
CA THR A 6 -15.46 -11.57 17.25
C THR A 6 -15.71 -10.21 16.59
N LEU A 7 -15.92 -9.16 17.39
CA LEU A 7 -16.04 -7.78 16.88
C LEU A 7 -14.75 -7.32 16.21
N ILE A 8 -13.59 -7.61 16.84
CA ILE A 8 -12.28 -7.26 16.30
C ILE A 8 -12.06 -7.94 14.93
N ASP A 9 -12.37 -9.24 14.86
CA ASP A 9 -12.18 -10.02 13.63
C ASP A 9 -13.08 -9.51 12.50
N TRP A 10 -14.35 -9.22 12.76
CA TRP A 10 -15.25 -8.65 11.76
C TRP A 10 -14.83 -7.25 11.31
N SER A 11 -14.38 -6.39 12.23
CA SER A 11 -13.90 -5.05 11.89
C SER A 11 -12.63 -5.11 11.03
N ARG A 12 -11.70 -6.02 11.34
CA ARG A 12 -10.51 -6.28 10.52
C ARG A 12 -10.88 -6.83 9.14
N ALA A 13 -11.81 -7.78 9.10
CA ALA A 13 -12.26 -8.38 7.84
C ALA A 13 -12.94 -7.36 6.93
N GLN A 14 -13.78 -6.47 7.50
CA GLN A 14 -14.44 -5.42 6.73
C GLN A 14 -13.44 -4.41 6.18
N PHE A 15 -12.50 -3.94 6.99
CA PHE A 15 -11.45 -3.02 6.52
C PHE A 15 -10.59 -3.66 5.42
N ALA A 16 -10.19 -4.93 5.60
CA ALA A 16 -9.44 -5.67 4.60
C ALA A 16 -10.22 -5.82 3.28
N LEU A 17 -11.52 -6.14 3.37
CA LEU A 17 -12.40 -6.24 2.21
C LEU A 17 -12.44 -4.92 1.43
N THR A 18 -12.71 -3.80 2.11
CA THR A 18 -12.81 -2.49 1.47
C THR A 18 -11.47 -2.06 0.89
N ALA A 19 -10.37 -2.26 1.62
CA ALA A 19 -9.03 -1.91 1.16
C ALA A 19 -8.62 -2.72 -0.07
N ILE A 20 -8.86 -4.04 -0.12
CA ILE A 20 -8.57 -4.90 -1.28
C ILE A 20 -9.35 -4.44 -2.51
N TYR A 21 -10.67 -4.22 -2.39
CA TYR A 21 -11.44 -3.74 -3.53
C TYR A 21 -11.00 -2.35 -4.00
N HIS A 22 -10.76 -1.43 -3.08
CA HIS A 22 -10.27 -0.08 -3.40
C HIS A 22 -8.92 -0.14 -4.12
N TRP A 23 -8.03 -1.01 -3.67
CA TRP A 23 -6.69 -1.16 -4.24
C TRP A 23 -6.66 -1.83 -5.62
N LEU A 24 -7.72 -2.47 -6.07
CA LEU A 24 -7.84 -2.89 -7.48
C LEU A 24 -7.96 -1.69 -8.43
N PHE A 25 -8.57 -0.58 -7.97
CA PHE A 25 -8.86 0.59 -8.80
C PHE A 25 -7.75 1.66 -8.73
N VAL A 26 -7.20 1.93 -7.55
CA VAL A 26 -6.23 3.02 -7.34
C VAL A 26 -4.97 2.86 -8.18
N PRO A 27 -4.25 1.72 -8.18
CA PRO A 27 -3.05 1.58 -8.99
C PRO A 27 -3.31 1.72 -10.49
N LEU A 28 -4.45 1.23 -10.96
CA LEU A 28 -4.83 1.38 -12.35
C LEU A 28 -5.10 2.84 -12.72
N THR A 29 -5.76 3.60 -11.84
CA THR A 29 -5.96 5.06 -12.00
C THR A 29 -4.61 5.79 -12.14
N LEU A 30 -3.71 5.62 -11.17
CA LEU A 30 -2.40 6.29 -11.16
C LEU A 30 -1.55 5.93 -12.38
N GLY A 31 -1.53 4.66 -12.76
CA GLY A 31 -0.75 4.18 -13.88
C GLY A 31 -1.31 4.62 -15.24
N LEU A 32 -2.64 4.54 -15.45
CA LEU A 32 -3.27 5.01 -16.69
C LEU A 32 -3.14 6.52 -16.85
N ALA A 33 -3.23 7.31 -15.76
CA ALA A 33 -3.04 8.75 -15.81
C ALA A 33 -1.71 9.13 -16.45
N VAL A 34 -0.62 8.48 -16.05
CA VAL A 34 0.72 8.74 -16.60
C VAL A 34 0.81 8.32 -18.06
N VAL A 35 0.35 7.11 -18.41
CA VAL A 35 0.44 6.61 -19.79
C VAL A 35 -0.36 7.49 -20.76
N MET A 36 -1.60 7.87 -20.40
CA MET A 36 -2.41 8.72 -21.26
C MET A 36 -1.87 10.16 -21.35
N ALA A 37 -1.34 10.72 -20.27
CA ALA A 37 -0.74 12.04 -20.27
C ALA A 37 0.53 12.10 -21.15
N ILE A 38 1.33 11.04 -21.17
CA ILE A 38 2.46 10.90 -22.09
C ILE A 38 1.96 10.85 -23.54
N MET A 39 0.93 10.07 -23.84
CA MET A 39 0.38 9.99 -25.21
C MET A 39 -0.19 11.35 -25.66
N GLU A 40 -0.87 12.06 -24.78
CA GLU A 40 -1.37 13.41 -25.08
C GLU A 40 -0.24 14.42 -25.24
N THR A 41 0.84 14.29 -24.47
CA THR A 41 2.05 15.12 -24.66
C THR A 41 2.66 14.87 -26.06
N ILE A 42 2.69 13.64 -26.53
CA ILE A 42 3.13 13.33 -27.90
C ILE A 42 2.19 13.95 -28.92
N TYR A 43 0.87 13.92 -28.70
CA TYR A 43 -0.09 14.62 -29.56
C TYR A 43 0.19 16.13 -29.59
N TYR A 44 0.34 16.75 -28.44
CA TYR A 44 0.61 18.19 -28.33
C TYR A 44 1.86 18.62 -29.13
N ARG A 45 2.95 17.82 -29.03
CA ARG A 45 4.22 18.09 -29.69
C ARG A 45 4.22 17.80 -31.19
N THR A 46 3.51 16.75 -31.61
CA THR A 46 3.57 16.26 -32.99
C THR A 46 2.39 16.71 -33.85
N GLY A 47 1.27 17.08 -33.23
CA GLY A 47 0.01 17.40 -33.91
C GLY A 47 -0.66 16.20 -34.60
N LYS A 48 -0.12 14.98 -34.49
CA LYS A 48 -0.63 13.79 -35.20
C LYS A 48 -1.97 13.36 -34.63
N PRO A 49 -3.06 13.34 -35.43
CA PRO A 49 -4.40 12.97 -34.97
C PRO A 49 -4.49 11.59 -34.31
N PHE A 50 -3.66 10.65 -34.74
CA PHE A 50 -3.55 9.32 -34.16
C PHE A 50 -3.35 9.36 -32.62
N TRP A 51 -2.47 10.25 -32.12
CA TRP A 51 -2.21 10.34 -30.68
C TRP A 51 -3.37 10.98 -29.91
N LYS A 52 -4.15 11.87 -30.55
CA LYS A 52 -5.39 12.38 -29.97
C LYS A 52 -6.40 11.24 -29.74
N GLU A 53 -6.61 10.41 -30.76
CA GLU A 53 -7.54 9.27 -30.66
C GLU A 53 -7.05 8.20 -29.66
N ALA A 54 -5.74 7.93 -29.63
CA ALA A 54 -5.16 7.04 -28.63
C ALA A 54 -5.39 7.56 -27.20
N SER A 55 -5.15 8.88 -26.95
CA SER A 55 -5.41 9.48 -25.65
C SER A 55 -6.88 9.39 -25.26
N LYS A 56 -7.82 9.74 -26.16
CA LYS A 56 -9.25 9.62 -25.92
C LYS A 56 -9.69 8.18 -25.58
N PHE A 57 -9.08 7.18 -26.24
CA PHE A 57 -9.37 5.78 -25.94
C PHE A 57 -8.99 5.40 -24.50
N TRP A 58 -7.76 5.72 -24.08
CA TRP A 58 -7.28 5.42 -22.75
C TRP A 58 -7.98 6.25 -21.67
N GLN A 59 -8.34 7.51 -21.96
CA GLN A 59 -9.16 8.36 -21.07
C GLN A 59 -10.51 7.73 -20.75
N ARG A 60 -11.18 7.12 -21.74
CA ARG A 60 -12.47 6.43 -21.50
C ARG A 60 -12.32 5.29 -20.48
N LEU A 61 -11.25 4.50 -20.57
CA LEU A 61 -10.96 3.42 -19.62
C LEU A 61 -10.57 3.97 -18.25
N PHE A 62 -9.73 5.01 -18.23
CA PHE A 62 -9.39 5.74 -17.02
C PHE A 62 -10.63 6.25 -16.29
N GLY A 63 -11.57 6.87 -16.98
CA GLY A 63 -12.77 7.45 -16.36
C GLY A 63 -13.68 6.43 -15.70
N VAL A 64 -13.82 5.25 -16.29
CA VAL A 64 -14.60 4.15 -15.68
C VAL A 64 -13.95 3.71 -14.37
N ASN A 65 -12.65 3.46 -14.39
CA ASN A 65 -11.88 3.02 -13.24
C ASN A 65 -11.82 4.10 -12.14
N PHE A 66 -11.59 5.36 -12.53
CA PHE A 66 -11.53 6.50 -11.62
C PHE A 66 -12.82 6.64 -10.81
N ALA A 67 -13.99 6.53 -11.45
CA ALA A 67 -15.27 6.62 -10.76
C ALA A 67 -15.45 5.51 -9.70
N MET A 68 -14.98 4.28 -10.00
CA MET A 68 -15.03 3.18 -9.03
C MET A 68 -14.03 3.39 -7.88
N GLY A 69 -12.84 3.90 -8.18
CA GLY A 69 -11.83 4.24 -7.17
C GLY A 69 -12.35 5.27 -6.18
N VAL A 70 -12.96 6.37 -6.66
CA VAL A 70 -13.55 7.41 -5.79
C VAL A 70 -14.67 6.83 -4.91
N ALA A 71 -15.58 6.04 -5.48
CA ALA A 71 -16.70 5.47 -4.72
C ALA A 71 -16.23 4.55 -3.58
N THR A 72 -15.24 3.70 -3.84
CA THR A 72 -14.70 2.78 -2.82
C THR A 72 -13.81 3.51 -1.80
N GLY A 73 -13.10 4.57 -2.20
CA GLY A 73 -12.27 5.39 -1.32
C GLY A 73 -13.09 6.12 -0.26
N ILE A 74 -14.20 6.74 -0.66
CA ILE A 74 -15.11 7.42 0.27
C ILE A 74 -15.63 6.44 1.34
N ILE A 75 -15.97 5.20 0.97
CA ILE A 75 -16.44 4.18 1.92
C ILE A 75 -15.31 3.82 2.90
N LEU A 76 -14.08 3.65 2.42
CA LEU A 76 -12.92 3.34 3.26
C LEU A 76 -12.66 4.45 4.29
N GLU A 77 -12.80 5.72 3.92
CA GLU A 77 -12.67 6.84 4.85
C GLU A 77 -13.75 6.83 5.94
N PHE A 78 -14.99 6.53 5.58
CA PHE A 78 -16.07 6.43 6.55
C PHE A 78 -15.85 5.31 7.58
N GLU A 79 -15.15 4.24 7.25
CA GLU A 79 -14.85 3.15 8.19
C GLU A 79 -14.02 3.62 9.38
N PHE A 80 -13.18 4.64 9.24
CA PHE A 80 -12.43 5.22 10.36
C PHE A 80 -13.35 5.84 11.42
N GLY A 81 -14.45 6.42 11.01
CA GLY A 81 -15.45 6.98 11.94
C GLY A 81 -16.42 5.94 12.50
N THR A 82 -16.74 4.90 11.75
CA THR A 82 -17.72 3.88 12.13
C THR A 82 -17.09 2.73 12.91
N ASN A 83 -16.13 2.01 12.32
CA ASN A 83 -15.59 0.78 12.89
C ASN A 83 -14.33 1.03 13.74
N TRP A 84 -13.65 2.16 13.55
CA TRP A 84 -12.36 2.48 14.15
C TRP A 84 -12.37 3.82 14.91
N SER A 85 -13.47 4.14 15.59
CA SER A 85 -13.63 5.43 16.27
C SER A 85 -12.62 5.66 17.41
N ASN A 86 -12.21 4.60 18.12
CA ASN A 86 -11.20 4.70 19.16
C ASN A 86 -9.81 5.04 18.56
N TYR A 87 -9.49 4.46 17.40
CA TYR A 87 -8.32 4.86 16.63
C TYR A 87 -8.40 6.33 16.23
N SER A 88 -9.52 6.75 15.62
CA SER A 88 -9.71 8.14 15.15
C SER A 88 -9.64 9.14 16.29
N TRP A 89 -10.14 8.79 17.47
CA TRP A 89 -9.98 9.59 18.67
C TRP A 89 -8.53 9.70 19.11
N PHE A 90 -7.80 8.58 19.15
CA PHE A 90 -6.43 8.51 19.66
C PHE A 90 -5.43 9.28 18.78
N VAL A 91 -5.64 9.31 17.47
CA VAL A 91 -4.75 10.01 16.52
C VAL A 91 -5.14 11.46 16.25
N GLY A 92 -6.40 11.81 16.41
CA GLY A 92 -6.91 13.18 16.31
C GLY A 92 -6.49 13.91 15.03
N ASP A 93 -5.76 15.01 15.22
CA ASP A 93 -5.28 15.91 14.18
C ASP A 93 -4.16 15.30 13.32
N ILE A 94 -3.40 14.34 13.83
CA ILE A 94 -2.33 13.65 13.08
C ILE A 94 -2.88 12.91 11.87
N PHE A 95 -4.08 12.34 11.99
CA PHE A 95 -4.78 11.69 10.88
C PHE A 95 -5.69 12.67 10.14
N GLY A 96 -6.38 13.54 10.88
CA GLY A 96 -7.36 14.47 10.33
C GLY A 96 -6.75 15.54 9.43
N ALA A 97 -5.54 16.07 9.74
CA ALA A 97 -4.91 17.09 8.92
C ALA A 97 -4.50 16.59 7.53
N PRO A 98 -3.83 15.44 7.35
CA PRO A 98 -3.60 14.86 6.03
C PRO A 98 -4.87 14.64 5.22
N LEU A 99 -5.93 14.07 5.80
CA LEU A 99 -7.19 13.82 5.11
C LEU A 99 -7.90 15.11 4.72
N ALA A 100 -7.88 16.14 5.58
CA ALA A 100 -8.45 17.44 5.25
C ALA A 100 -7.73 18.10 4.07
N ILE A 101 -6.40 18.05 4.03
CA ILE A 101 -5.61 18.58 2.92
C ILE A 101 -5.88 17.76 1.63
N GLU A 102 -5.98 16.43 1.74
CA GLU A 102 -6.37 15.57 0.62
C GLU A 102 -7.71 16.02 0.03
N GLY A 103 -8.75 16.15 0.85
CA GLY A 103 -10.07 16.57 0.42
C GLY A 103 -10.07 17.96 -0.23
N ILE A 104 -9.38 18.93 0.37
CA ILE A 104 -9.37 20.32 -0.12
C ILE A 104 -8.49 20.47 -1.38
N VAL A 105 -7.29 19.91 -1.39
CA VAL A 105 -6.32 20.18 -2.48
C VAL A 105 -6.44 19.13 -3.58
N ALA A 106 -6.33 17.85 -3.25
CA ALA A 106 -6.29 16.79 -4.25
C ALA A 106 -7.65 16.57 -4.90
N PHE A 107 -8.71 16.35 -4.12
CA PHE A 107 -10.04 16.05 -4.64
C PHE A 107 -10.65 17.23 -5.44
N PHE A 108 -10.49 18.47 -4.99
CA PHE A 108 -10.96 19.62 -5.79
C PHE A 108 -10.17 19.80 -7.08
N MET A 109 -8.86 19.53 -7.06
CA MET A 109 -8.04 19.57 -8.27
C MET A 109 -8.48 18.49 -9.24
N GLU A 110 -8.66 17.25 -8.78
CA GLU A 110 -9.12 16.15 -9.61
C GLU A 110 -10.49 16.42 -10.22
N SER A 111 -11.49 16.78 -9.42
CA SER A 111 -12.86 17.01 -9.89
C SER A 111 -12.94 18.13 -10.93
N THR A 112 -12.15 19.19 -10.76
CA THR A 112 -12.09 20.32 -11.70
C THR A 112 -11.46 19.90 -13.04
N PHE A 113 -10.28 19.28 -13.00
CA PHE A 113 -9.52 19.00 -14.22
C PHE A 113 -9.99 17.74 -14.95
N VAL A 114 -10.58 16.77 -14.25
CA VAL A 114 -11.27 15.63 -14.87
C VAL A 114 -12.37 16.09 -15.82
N ALA A 115 -13.19 17.07 -15.41
CA ALA A 115 -14.24 17.61 -16.28
C ALA A 115 -13.66 18.24 -17.57
N VAL A 116 -12.58 19.01 -17.46
CA VAL A 116 -11.90 19.60 -18.63
C VAL A 116 -11.27 18.51 -19.49
N MET A 117 -10.62 17.52 -18.89
CA MET A 117 -10.01 16.39 -19.59
C MET A 117 -11.02 15.61 -20.44
N PHE A 118 -12.24 15.36 -19.94
CA PHE A 118 -13.26 14.63 -20.71
C PHE A 118 -14.02 15.48 -21.72
N PHE A 119 -14.35 16.72 -21.36
CA PHE A 119 -15.27 17.55 -22.15
C PHE A 119 -14.59 18.75 -22.84
N GLY A 120 -13.29 18.94 -22.64
CA GLY A 120 -12.53 20.09 -23.10
C GLY A 120 -11.92 19.97 -24.49
N TRP A 121 -11.85 18.77 -25.10
CA TRP A 121 -11.12 18.50 -26.35
C TRP A 121 -11.31 19.53 -27.47
N GLU A 122 -12.53 20.04 -27.66
CA GLU A 122 -12.89 21.02 -28.69
C GLU A 122 -13.25 22.39 -28.09
N LYS A 123 -13.17 22.56 -26.76
CA LYS A 123 -13.64 23.76 -26.05
C LYS A 123 -12.51 24.62 -25.51
N VAL A 124 -11.33 24.03 -25.28
CA VAL A 124 -10.19 24.72 -24.72
C VAL A 124 -8.96 24.58 -25.61
N SER A 125 -7.92 25.37 -25.37
CA SER A 125 -6.67 25.25 -26.11
C SER A 125 -6.01 23.88 -25.84
N ARG A 126 -5.24 23.36 -26.82
CA ARG A 126 -4.52 22.10 -26.68
C ARG A 126 -3.58 22.07 -25.47
N GLY A 127 -2.92 23.20 -25.18
CA GLY A 127 -2.02 23.32 -24.03
C GLY A 127 -2.76 23.24 -22.70
N PHE A 128 -3.92 23.90 -22.61
CA PHE A 128 -4.74 23.85 -21.39
C PHE A 128 -5.37 22.47 -21.18
N HIS A 129 -5.78 21.78 -22.26
CA HIS A 129 -6.27 20.41 -22.18
C HIS A 129 -5.19 19.46 -21.67
N LEU A 130 -3.98 19.52 -22.25
CA LEU A 130 -2.83 18.74 -21.80
C LEU A 130 -2.50 19.02 -20.31
N ALA A 131 -2.47 20.30 -19.93
CA ALA A 131 -2.26 20.68 -18.53
C ALA A 131 -3.33 20.05 -17.62
N SER A 132 -4.60 20.05 -18.04
CA SER A 132 -5.70 19.43 -17.28
C SER A 132 -5.53 17.93 -17.13
N THR A 133 -5.06 17.23 -18.16
CA THR A 133 -4.77 15.78 -18.09
C THR A 133 -3.63 15.48 -17.10
N TRP A 134 -2.54 16.25 -17.13
CA TRP A 134 -1.47 16.14 -16.15
C TRP A 134 -1.92 16.50 -14.73
N LEU A 135 -2.70 17.57 -14.56
CA LEU A 135 -3.19 18.01 -13.25
C LEU A 135 -4.17 17.00 -12.63
N THR A 136 -4.97 16.30 -13.45
CA THR A 136 -5.78 15.16 -12.98
C THR A 136 -4.90 14.05 -12.42
N GLY A 137 -3.84 13.65 -13.14
CA GLY A 137 -2.91 12.62 -12.65
C GLY A 137 -2.09 13.06 -11.44
N ILE A 138 -1.70 14.34 -11.37
CA ILE A 138 -1.01 14.92 -10.21
C ILE A 138 -1.96 14.97 -9.01
N GLY A 139 -3.24 15.32 -9.20
CA GLY A 139 -4.25 15.31 -8.15
C GLY A 139 -4.38 13.94 -7.51
N ALA A 140 -4.59 12.90 -8.33
CA ALA A 140 -4.62 11.51 -7.86
C ALA A 140 -3.33 11.09 -7.12
N THR A 141 -2.18 11.57 -7.60
CA THR A 141 -0.88 11.31 -6.95
C THR A 141 -0.76 12.04 -5.61
N LEU A 142 -1.27 13.27 -5.49
CA LEU A 142 -1.31 14.01 -4.23
C LEU A 142 -2.30 13.42 -3.23
N SER A 143 -3.44 12.91 -3.69
CA SER A 143 -4.35 12.12 -2.85
C SER A 143 -3.61 10.91 -2.25
N ALA A 144 -2.92 10.13 -3.10
CA ALA A 144 -2.09 9.02 -2.64
C ALA A 144 -1.00 9.47 -1.63
N TRP A 145 -0.41 10.67 -1.78
CA TRP A 145 0.56 11.19 -0.82
C TRP A 145 -0.04 11.29 0.58
N TRP A 146 -1.18 11.96 0.72
CA TRP A 146 -1.75 12.27 2.03
C TRP A 146 -2.24 11.04 2.77
N ILE A 147 -2.90 10.11 2.08
CA ILE A 147 -3.31 8.85 2.73
C ILE A 147 -2.10 7.99 3.11
N LEU A 148 -1.01 8.01 2.32
CA LEU A 148 0.21 7.29 2.64
C LEU A 148 1.01 7.94 3.77
N VAL A 149 0.93 9.27 3.96
CA VAL A 149 1.45 9.95 5.15
C VAL A 149 0.77 9.40 6.40
N ALA A 150 -0.56 9.35 6.41
CA ALA A 150 -1.34 8.79 7.52
C ALA A 150 -1.00 7.31 7.77
N ASN A 151 -0.98 6.48 6.72
CA ASN A 151 -0.63 5.06 6.83
C ASN A 151 0.81 4.82 7.31
N SER A 152 1.74 5.65 6.85
CA SER A 152 3.15 5.55 7.25
C SER A 152 3.35 5.93 8.72
N TRP A 153 2.63 6.95 9.18
CA TRP A 153 2.67 7.35 10.57
C TRP A 153 2.17 6.22 11.50
N MET A 154 1.14 5.48 11.10
CA MET A 154 0.69 4.30 11.87
C MET A 154 1.78 3.25 12.05
N GLN A 155 2.74 3.18 11.15
CA GLN A 155 3.84 2.21 11.19
C GLN A 155 5.13 2.78 11.78
N TYR A 156 5.27 4.11 11.78
CA TYR A 156 6.39 4.85 12.36
C TYR A 156 5.88 6.17 12.94
N PRO A 157 5.32 6.15 14.15
CA PRO A 157 4.73 7.34 14.78
C PRO A 157 5.82 8.33 15.22
N VAL A 158 5.95 9.42 14.46
CA VAL A 158 6.90 10.53 14.71
C VAL A 158 6.18 11.87 14.66
N GLY A 159 6.82 12.93 15.18
CA GLY A 159 6.27 14.29 15.16
C GLY A 159 5.02 14.48 16.03
N CYS A 160 4.86 13.67 17.06
CA CYS A 160 3.74 13.72 17.99
C CYS A 160 4.19 13.50 19.43
N GLU A 161 3.37 13.96 20.37
CA GLU A 161 3.53 13.70 21.79
C GLU A 161 2.18 13.29 22.40
N PHE A 162 2.21 12.30 23.31
CA PHE A 162 1.01 11.87 24.00
C PHE A 162 0.61 12.87 25.08
N ASN A 163 -0.64 13.35 25.01
CA ASN A 163 -1.23 14.21 26.02
C ASN A 163 -2.11 13.39 26.98
N PRO A 164 -1.72 13.22 28.26
CA PRO A 164 -2.48 12.44 29.24
C PRO A 164 -3.84 13.08 29.61
N ASP A 165 -4.01 14.37 29.37
CA ASP A 165 -5.25 15.08 29.68
C ASP A 165 -6.35 14.75 28.67
N THR A 166 -6.01 14.70 27.40
CA THR A 166 -6.92 14.39 26.30
C THR A 166 -6.95 12.90 25.96
N VAL A 167 -5.97 12.14 26.44
CA VAL A 167 -5.73 10.71 26.07
C VAL A 167 -5.56 10.57 24.55
N ARG A 168 -4.79 11.46 23.93
CA ARG A 168 -4.57 11.53 22.50
C ARG A 168 -3.09 11.74 22.21
N ASN A 169 -2.65 11.26 21.05
CA ASN A 169 -1.43 11.77 20.46
C ASN A 169 -1.74 13.11 19.76
N GLU A 170 -0.99 14.13 20.10
CA GLU A 170 -1.12 15.46 19.54
C GLU A 170 0.08 15.74 18.64
N MET A 171 -0.18 16.34 17.49
CA MET A 171 0.87 16.64 16.52
C MET A 171 1.70 17.82 17.01
N THR A 172 3.02 17.58 17.13
CA THR A 172 3.99 18.61 17.55
C THR A 172 4.79 19.16 16.36
N ASP A 173 4.96 18.36 15.30
CA ASP A 173 5.71 18.75 14.11
C ASP A 173 5.09 18.14 12.85
N PHE A 174 4.33 18.95 12.13
CA PHE A 174 3.67 18.55 10.89
C PHE A 174 4.65 18.10 9.80
N LEU A 175 5.79 18.76 9.67
CA LEU A 175 6.76 18.40 8.62
C LEU A 175 7.42 17.05 8.92
N SER A 176 7.73 16.77 10.19
CA SER A 176 8.22 15.45 10.60
C SER A 176 7.22 14.33 10.33
N VAL A 177 5.91 14.61 10.42
CA VAL A 177 4.85 13.66 10.05
C VAL A 177 4.78 13.50 8.53
N ALA A 178 4.60 14.63 7.81
CA ALA A 178 4.36 14.63 6.37
C ALA A 178 5.57 14.14 5.56
N LEU A 179 6.78 14.52 5.95
CA LEU A 179 8.03 14.21 5.24
C LEU A 179 8.86 13.13 5.95
N SER A 180 8.24 12.31 6.80
CA SER A 180 8.95 11.21 7.43
C SER A 180 9.61 10.31 6.37
N PRO A 181 10.82 9.77 6.61
CA PRO A 181 11.48 8.87 5.66
C PRO A 181 10.61 7.68 5.26
N MET A 182 9.76 7.19 6.19
CA MET A 182 8.80 6.11 5.91
C MET A 182 7.71 6.58 4.94
N ALA A 183 7.14 7.78 5.13
CA ALA A 183 6.10 8.33 4.25
C ALA A 183 6.63 8.55 2.82
N VAL A 184 7.80 9.19 2.70
CA VAL A 184 8.45 9.42 1.40
C VAL A 184 8.72 8.11 0.67
N ASN A 185 9.28 7.13 1.37
CA ASN A 185 9.62 5.85 0.75
C ASN A 185 8.40 5.03 0.35
N LYS A 186 7.38 4.96 1.21
CA LYS A 186 6.10 4.29 0.90
C LYS A 186 5.39 4.93 -0.29
N PHE A 187 5.32 6.26 -0.32
CA PHE A 187 4.75 6.98 -1.45
C PHE A 187 5.47 6.64 -2.74
N TYR A 188 6.79 6.71 -2.73
CA TYR A 188 7.60 6.42 -3.90
C TYR A 188 7.39 4.99 -4.41
N HIS A 189 7.41 4.00 -3.49
CA HIS A 189 7.15 2.60 -3.83
C HIS A 189 5.74 2.37 -4.36
N THR A 190 4.74 2.93 -3.70
CA THR A 190 3.32 2.76 -4.05
C THR A 190 2.98 3.39 -5.40
N VAL A 191 3.47 4.59 -5.67
CA VAL A 191 3.21 5.27 -6.94
C VAL A 191 3.91 4.56 -8.11
N THR A 192 5.17 4.17 -7.93
CA THR A 192 5.91 3.47 -8.99
C THR A 192 5.32 2.09 -9.27
N SER A 193 4.90 1.33 -8.25
CA SER A 193 4.18 0.07 -8.43
C SER A 193 2.83 0.26 -9.12
N SER A 194 2.13 1.34 -8.85
CA SER A 194 0.88 1.69 -9.56
C SER A 194 1.11 1.99 -11.04
N TRP A 195 2.21 2.64 -11.41
CA TRP A 195 2.57 2.85 -12.81
C TRP A 195 2.84 1.52 -13.54
N ILE A 196 3.40 0.53 -12.84
CA ILE A 196 3.56 -0.83 -13.38
C ILE A 196 2.21 -1.45 -13.71
N VAL A 197 1.22 -1.37 -12.80
CA VAL A 197 -0.14 -1.90 -13.02
C VAL A 197 -0.77 -1.26 -14.26
N GLY A 198 -0.72 0.06 -14.39
CA GLY A 198 -1.24 0.75 -15.57
C GLY A 198 -0.52 0.37 -16.86
N ALA A 199 0.79 0.24 -16.83
CA ALA A 199 1.58 -0.19 -17.98
C ALA A 199 1.24 -1.63 -18.42
N VAL A 200 1.10 -2.56 -17.47
CA VAL A 200 0.66 -3.94 -17.76
C VAL A 200 -0.75 -3.98 -18.33
N PHE A 201 -1.67 -3.20 -17.76
CA PHE A 201 -3.04 -3.09 -18.29
C PHE A 201 -3.04 -2.63 -19.75
N VAL A 202 -2.27 -1.60 -20.09
CA VAL A 202 -2.12 -1.10 -21.46
C VAL A 202 -1.53 -2.18 -22.38
N CYS A 203 -0.51 -2.92 -21.93
CA CYS A 203 0.07 -4.03 -22.66
C CYS A 203 -0.94 -5.16 -22.86
N ALA A 204 -1.73 -5.51 -21.85
CA ALA A 204 -2.74 -6.58 -21.93
C ALA A 204 -3.86 -6.26 -22.92
N VAL A 205 -4.47 -5.06 -22.83
CA VAL A 205 -5.52 -4.61 -23.77
C VAL A 205 -4.96 -4.55 -25.19
N SER A 206 -3.78 -4.00 -25.38
CA SER A 206 -3.11 -3.93 -26.68
C SER A 206 -2.84 -5.34 -27.25
N SER A 207 -2.41 -6.27 -26.42
CA SER A 207 -2.17 -7.67 -26.81
C SER A 207 -3.47 -8.38 -27.19
N TRP A 208 -4.57 -8.07 -26.52
CA TRP A 208 -5.88 -8.58 -26.92
C TRP A 208 -6.26 -8.12 -28.34
N TYR A 209 -6.01 -6.85 -28.70
CA TYR A 209 -6.23 -6.36 -30.07
C TYR A 209 -5.35 -7.11 -31.08
N LEU A 210 -4.08 -7.35 -30.78
CA LEU A 210 -3.16 -8.09 -31.63
C LEU A 210 -3.60 -9.55 -31.85
N LEU A 211 -4.09 -10.22 -30.79
CA LEU A 211 -4.66 -11.57 -30.90
C LEU A 211 -5.89 -11.62 -31.79
N ARG A 212 -6.69 -10.55 -31.83
CA ARG A 212 -7.89 -10.41 -32.66
C ARG A 212 -7.58 -9.85 -34.07
N GLY A 213 -6.33 -9.50 -34.36
CA GLY A 213 -5.91 -8.90 -35.62
C GLY A 213 -6.42 -7.48 -35.84
N ARG A 214 -6.92 -6.81 -34.78
CA ARG A 214 -7.53 -5.46 -34.81
C ARG A 214 -6.58 -4.41 -34.28
N GLU A 215 -6.81 -3.14 -34.63
CA GLU A 215 -6.18 -1.94 -34.07
C GLU A 215 -4.66 -2.08 -33.87
N LYS A 216 -3.97 -2.69 -34.85
CA LYS A 216 -2.53 -3.03 -34.75
C LYS A 216 -1.63 -1.83 -34.49
N GLN A 217 -1.97 -0.67 -35.08
CA GLN A 217 -1.20 0.56 -34.87
C GLN A 217 -1.37 1.09 -33.44
N LEU A 218 -2.61 1.18 -32.94
CA LEU A 218 -2.92 1.58 -31.58
C LEU A 218 -2.20 0.65 -30.59
N ALA A 219 -2.39 -0.66 -30.76
CA ALA A 219 -1.79 -1.67 -29.90
C ALA A 219 -0.26 -1.54 -29.85
N ARG A 220 0.40 -1.44 -31.01
CA ARG A 220 1.86 -1.34 -31.08
C ARG A 220 2.39 -0.06 -30.43
N GLN A 221 1.80 1.09 -30.74
CA GLN A 221 2.27 2.37 -30.18
C GLN A 221 1.98 2.46 -28.67
N SER A 222 0.85 1.93 -28.21
CA SER A 222 0.54 1.84 -26.78
C SER A 222 1.51 0.94 -26.03
N ILE A 223 1.88 -0.24 -26.57
CA ILE A 223 2.90 -1.12 -25.98
C ILE A 223 4.26 -0.40 -25.88
N LYS A 224 4.64 0.38 -26.89
CA LYS A 224 5.91 1.14 -26.85
C LYS A 224 5.93 2.13 -25.68
N VAL A 225 4.88 2.92 -25.51
CA VAL A 225 4.79 3.87 -24.38
C VAL A 225 4.74 3.11 -23.05
N ALA A 226 3.86 2.11 -22.96
CA ALA A 226 3.67 1.34 -21.73
C ALA A 226 4.92 0.55 -21.32
N SER A 227 5.68 -0.02 -22.27
CA SER A 227 6.91 -0.74 -21.95
C SER A 227 8.00 0.16 -21.39
N ILE A 228 8.13 1.39 -21.89
CA ILE A 228 9.08 2.38 -21.32
C ILE A 228 8.65 2.77 -19.91
N VAL A 229 7.38 3.13 -19.71
CA VAL A 229 6.84 3.45 -18.39
C VAL A 229 7.04 2.28 -17.44
N GLY A 230 6.72 1.05 -17.87
CA GLY A 230 6.84 -0.15 -17.06
C GLY A 230 8.28 -0.48 -16.68
N ILE A 231 9.25 -0.36 -17.59
CA ILE A 231 10.67 -0.57 -17.28
C ILE A 231 11.15 0.45 -16.25
N VAL A 232 10.89 1.74 -16.50
CA VAL A 232 11.31 2.81 -15.58
C VAL A 232 10.66 2.63 -14.22
N ALA A 233 9.36 2.40 -14.19
CA ALA A 233 8.62 2.19 -12.94
C ALA A 233 9.11 0.94 -12.18
N SER A 234 9.44 -0.16 -12.87
CA SER A 234 9.95 -1.37 -12.22
C SER A 234 11.33 -1.17 -11.60
N LEU A 235 12.22 -0.43 -12.25
CA LEU A 235 13.54 -0.10 -11.69
C LEU A 235 13.40 0.84 -10.47
N LEU A 236 12.49 1.82 -10.54
CA LEU A 236 12.19 2.71 -9.43
C LEU A 236 11.54 1.96 -8.25
N ALA A 237 10.61 1.03 -8.54
CA ALA A 237 9.99 0.20 -7.51
C ALA A 237 10.99 -0.76 -6.85
N MET A 238 11.94 -1.30 -7.60
CA MET A 238 13.02 -2.12 -7.05
C MET A 238 13.91 -1.31 -6.10
N HIS A 239 14.33 -0.11 -6.48
CA HIS A 239 15.13 0.77 -5.63
C HIS A 239 14.39 1.18 -4.36
N SER A 240 13.11 1.57 -4.47
CA SER A 240 12.30 1.91 -3.29
C SER A 240 11.97 0.69 -2.41
N GLY A 241 11.87 -0.50 -3.01
CA GLY A 241 11.69 -1.76 -2.30
C GLY A 241 12.90 -2.10 -1.41
N ASP A 242 14.10 -1.92 -1.94
CA ASP A 242 15.35 -2.06 -1.18
C ASP A 242 15.38 -1.08 0.01
N SER A 243 15.13 0.21 -0.23
CA SER A 243 15.03 1.20 0.84
C SER A 243 13.93 0.88 1.86
N SER A 244 12.80 0.27 1.42
CA SER A 244 11.72 -0.17 2.31
C SER A 244 12.16 -1.30 3.22
N ALA A 245 12.94 -2.25 2.73
CA ALA A 245 13.42 -3.36 3.53
C ALA A 245 14.32 -2.89 4.68
N VAL A 246 15.25 -1.96 4.41
CA VAL A 246 16.08 -1.34 5.45
C VAL A 246 15.22 -0.63 6.49
N LYS A 247 14.22 0.18 6.06
CA LYS A 247 13.35 0.89 7.00
C LYS A 247 12.49 -0.05 7.83
N VAL A 248 11.99 -1.15 7.25
CA VAL A 248 11.25 -2.18 7.99
C VAL A 248 12.17 -2.88 9.00
N ALA A 249 13.43 -3.17 8.64
CA ALA A 249 14.40 -3.74 9.56
C ALA A 249 14.66 -2.82 10.76
N GLU A 250 14.74 -1.50 10.54
CA GLU A 250 14.98 -0.51 11.59
C GLU A 250 13.78 -0.30 12.53
N VAL A 251 12.55 -0.19 11.98
CA VAL A 251 11.38 0.28 12.75
C VAL A 251 10.33 -0.80 13.03
N GLN A 252 10.32 -1.87 12.26
CA GLN A 252 9.38 -2.99 12.40
C GLN A 252 10.09 -4.36 12.27
N PRO A 253 11.12 -4.65 13.08
CA PRO A 253 11.92 -5.85 12.93
C PRO A 253 11.11 -7.15 13.04
N MET A 254 10.04 -7.19 13.85
CA MET A 254 9.13 -8.34 13.93
C MET A 254 8.42 -8.61 12.60
N LYS A 255 8.04 -7.57 11.86
CA LYS A 255 7.49 -7.71 10.50
C LYS A 255 8.52 -8.34 9.56
N LEU A 256 9.78 -7.87 9.58
CA LEU A 256 10.85 -8.43 8.76
C LEU A 256 11.06 -9.91 9.10
N ALA A 257 11.18 -10.23 10.38
CA ALA A 257 11.39 -11.61 10.83
C ALA A 257 10.21 -12.53 10.42
N ALA A 258 8.96 -12.05 10.52
CA ALA A 258 7.78 -12.81 10.12
C ALA A 258 7.69 -13.02 8.59
N MET A 259 7.98 -11.99 7.78
CA MET A 259 7.92 -12.12 6.32
C MET A 259 9.07 -12.96 5.75
N GLU A 260 10.16 -13.11 6.50
CA GLU A 260 11.28 -13.97 6.14
C GLU A 260 11.22 -15.37 6.77
N ALA A 261 10.26 -15.62 7.67
CA ALA A 261 10.21 -16.81 8.53
C ALA A 261 11.55 -17.02 9.25
N LEU A 262 12.15 -15.92 9.71
CA LEU A 262 13.41 -15.91 10.45
C LEU A 262 13.11 -16.12 11.94
N TYR A 263 13.35 -17.33 12.44
CA TYR A 263 13.05 -17.67 13.82
C TYR A 263 14.14 -17.19 14.76
N ASP A 264 15.38 -17.48 14.43
CA ASP A 264 16.57 -17.05 15.17
C ASP A 264 17.39 -16.09 14.31
N GLY A 265 17.86 -15.01 14.88
CA GLY A 265 18.66 -14.01 14.18
C GLY A 265 20.14 -14.34 14.14
N GLY A 266 20.90 -13.49 13.48
CA GLY A 266 22.34 -13.67 13.35
C GLY A 266 23.01 -12.61 12.49
N GLU A 267 24.31 -12.78 12.29
CA GLU A 267 25.13 -12.07 11.30
C GLU A 267 25.19 -12.91 10.02
N GLY A 268 25.23 -12.25 8.84
CA GLY A 268 25.34 -12.94 7.57
C GLY A 268 24.13 -13.83 7.24
N VAL A 269 22.91 -13.39 7.60
CA VAL A 269 21.68 -14.18 7.42
C VAL A 269 21.32 -14.28 5.94
N ASP A 270 20.98 -15.50 5.53
CA ASP A 270 20.56 -15.79 4.15
C ASP A 270 19.14 -15.28 3.85
N LEU A 271 18.94 -14.78 2.64
CA LEU A 271 17.61 -14.46 2.12
C LEU A 271 16.94 -15.72 1.57
N THR A 272 15.86 -16.15 2.18
CA THR A 272 15.09 -17.31 1.71
C THR A 272 14.30 -16.94 0.44
N ALA A 273 14.71 -17.46 -0.71
CA ALA A 273 13.98 -17.26 -1.96
C ALA A 273 12.72 -18.14 -2.04
N VAL A 274 12.85 -19.42 -1.67
CA VAL A 274 11.74 -20.39 -1.64
C VAL A 274 11.89 -21.27 -0.41
N ALA A 275 10.78 -21.56 0.26
CA ALA A 275 10.71 -22.59 1.32
C ALA A 275 9.26 -23.09 1.45
N ALA A 276 9.10 -24.27 2.05
CA ALA A 276 7.80 -24.84 2.35
C ALA A 276 7.36 -24.48 3.77
N VAL A 277 6.60 -23.39 3.90
CA VAL A 277 5.95 -23.00 5.16
C VAL A 277 4.50 -23.46 5.09
N ASN A 278 3.99 -24.16 6.13
CA ASN A 278 2.60 -24.61 6.12
C ASN A 278 1.65 -23.39 6.09
N PRO A 279 0.82 -23.22 5.03
CA PRO A 279 -0.01 -22.02 4.89
C PRO A 279 -1.20 -21.97 5.88
N PHE A 280 -1.53 -23.09 6.54
CA PHE A 280 -2.72 -23.22 7.39
C PHE A 280 -2.43 -23.22 8.89
N SER A 281 -1.17 -23.13 9.30
CA SER A 281 -0.78 -23.08 10.71
C SER A 281 0.43 -22.21 10.93
N GLN A 282 0.43 -21.50 12.07
CA GLN A 282 1.61 -20.78 12.54
C GLN A 282 2.74 -21.79 12.81
N PRO A 283 3.95 -21.58 12.27
CA PRO A 283 5.09 -22.42 12.58
C PRO A 283 5.46 -22.37 14.07
N ASP A 284 6.01 -23.46 14.59
CA ASP A 284 6.58 -23.50 15.94
C ASP A 284 7.98 -22.84 15.94
N TYR A 285 7.98 -21.50 15.88
CA TYR A 285 9.22 -20.72 15.85
C TYR A 285 10.03 -20.83 17.14
N ALA A 286 9.40 -21.23 18.25
CA ALA A 286 10.08 -21.38 19.54
C ALA A 286 11.12 -22.52 19.51
N LYS A 287 10.95 -23.52 18.64
CA LYS A 287 11.94 -24.58 18.43
C LYS A 287 13.17 -24.13 17.65
N GLY A 288 13.12 -22.94 17.05
CA GLY A 288 14.17 -22.48 16.15
C GLY A 288 14.25 -23.28 14.85
N GLY A 289 15.36 -23.11 14.13
CA GLY A 289 15.64 -23.83 12.90
C GLY A 289 15.11 -23.14 11.64
N GLU A 290 15.15 -23.86 10.53
CA GLU A 290 14.81 -23.34 9.21
C GLU A 290 13.57 -24.02 8.63
N ALA A 291 12.85 -23.29 7.78
CA ALA A 291 11.72 -23.84 7.05
C ALA A 291 12.17 -24.96 6.07
N PRO A 292 11.40 -26.05 5.90
CA PRO A 292 11.75 -27.15 4.99
C PRO A 292 11.87 -26.72 3.53
N LEU A 293 12.64 -27.48 2.74
CA LEU A 293 12.84 -27.27 1.30
C LEU A 293 13.29 -25.82 0.97
N ARG A 294 14.19 -25.31 1.78
CA ARG A 294 14.71 -23.95 1.65
C ARG A 294 15.72 -23.82 0.51
N ILE A 295 15.48 -22.85 -0.37
CA ILE A 295 16.47 -22.33 -1.33
C ILE A 295 16.74 -20.90 -0.92
N ALA A 296 17.98 -20.58 -0.61
CA ALA A 296 18.37 -19.29 -0.07
C ALA A 296 19.54 -18.66 -0.84
N ILE A 297 19.61 -17.34 -0.77
CA ILE A 297 20.73 -16.53 -1.29
C ILE A 297 21.63 -16.23 -0.09
N PRO A 298 22.90 -16.70 -0.11
CA PRO A 298 23.83 -16.49 1.03
C PRO A 298 23.97 -15.02 1.39
N ASN A 299 23.91 -14.70 2.68
CA ASN A 299 24.00 -13.36 3.27
C ASN A 299 22.96 -12.36 2.72
N GLY A 300 22.02 -12.81 1.89
CA GLY A 300 21.11 -11.94 1.16
C GLY A 300 20.18 -11.13 2.05
N LEU A 301 19.75 -11.67 3.20
CA LEU A 301 18.88 -10.94 4.12
C LEU A 301 19.66 -9.87 4.91
N SER A 302 20.88 -10.19 5.33
CA SER A 302 21.76 -9.18 5.95
C SER A 302 22.03 -8.01 5.00
N VAL A 303 22.32 -8.29 3.72
CA VAL A 303 22.49 -7.22 2.71
C VAL A 303 21.20 -6.43 2.52
N LEU A 304 20.04 -7.08 2.39
CA LEU A 304 18.75 -6.42 2.18
C LEU A 304 18.34 -5.55 3.38
N ALA A 305 18.62 -6.00 4.60
CA ALA A 305 18.18 -5.32 5.83
C ALA A 305 19.15 -4.22 6.31
N THR A 306 20.45 -4.36 6.01
CA THR A 306 21.49 -3.51 6.62
C THR A 306 22.51 -2.94 5.63
N HIS A 307 22.44 -3.31 4.35
CA HIS A 307 23.46 -3.03 3.31
C HIS A 307 24.87 -3.52 3.69
N SER A 308 24.96 -4.53 4.58
CA SER A 308 26.20 -5.20 4.97
C SER A 308 26.09 -6.72 4.82
N LEU A 309 27.20 -7.39 4.42
CA LEU A 309 27.23 -8.85 4.30
C LEU A 309 27.14 -9.57 5.65
N ASP A 310 27.62 -8.94 6.70
CA ASP A 310 27.71 -9.41 8.08
C ASP A 310 26.75 -8.67 9.03
N GLY A 311 25.83 -7.86 8.47
CA GLY A 311 24.86 -7.12 9.27
C GLY A 311 23.96 -8.05 10.08
N TYR A 312 23.81 -7.76 11.39
CA TYR A 312 22.95 -8.55 12.27
C TYR A 312 21.47 -8.28 11.98
N VAL A 313 20.71 -9.36 11.80
CA VAL A 313 19.24 -9.30 11.64
C VAL A 313 18.59 -10.10 12.76
N PRO A 314 17.75 -9.48 13.63
CA PRO A 314 17.10 -10.19 14.72
C PRO A 314 15.98 -11.10 14.20
N GLY A 315 15.90 -12.32 14.74
CA GLY A 315 14.82 -13.24 14.50
C GLY A 315 13.66 -13.05 15.50
N ILE A 316 12.60 -13.82 15.29
CA ILE A 316 11.39 -13.78 16.14
C ILE A 316 11.74 -14.06 17.60
N ASN A 317 12.60 -15.08 17.86
CA ASN A 317 12.99 -15.45 19.22
C ASN A 317 13.82 -14.37 19.90
N ASP A 318 14.73 -13.68 19.18
CA ASP A 318 15.49 -12.57 19.72
C ASP A 318 14.58 -11.42 20.14
N LEU A 319 13.62 -11.08 19.28
CA LEU A 319 12.67 -9.98 19.53
C LEU A 319 11.72 -10.28 20.69
N LEU A 320 11.39 -11.56 20.92
CA LEU A 320 10.56 -11.97 22.06
C LEU A 320 11.36 -12.08 23.35
N ASN A 321 12.59 -12.62 23.32
CA ASN A 321 13.39 -12.87 24.51
C ASN A 321 14.27 -11.69 24.93
N GLY A 322 14.42 -10.69 24.06
CA GLY A 322 15.41 -9.62 24.20
C GLY A 322 16.80 -10.09 23.74
N TYR A 323 17.57 -9.16 23.23
CA TYR A 323 18.93 -9.45 22.71
C TYR A 323 19.86 -8.24 22.89
N VAL A 324 21.14 -8.45 22.68
CA VAL A 324 22.13 -7.37 22.67
C VAL A 324 22.47 -7.08 21.21
N ARG A 325 22.28 -5.83 20.80
CA ARG A 325 22.61 -5.37 19.44
C ARG A 325 24.15 -5.34 19.25
N PRO A 326 24.65 -5.36 18.01
CA PRO A 326 26.09 -5.24 17.75
C PRO A 326 26.72 -3.97 18.32
N ASP A 327 25.95 -2.89 18.49
CA ASP A 327 26.38 -1.64 19.14
C ASP A 327 26.45 -1.72 20.67
N GLY A 328 26.19 -2.88 21.27
CA GLY A 328 26.18 -3.14 22.70
C GLY A 328 24.90 -2.70 23.43
N LYS A 329 23.93 -2.11 22.74
CA LYS A 329 22.65 -1.71 23.32
C LYS A 329 21.76 -2.94 23.52
N ARG A 330 21.21 -3.07 24.74
CA ARG A 330 20.25 -4.13 25.06
C ARG A 330 18.85 -3.73 24.58
N GLU A 331 18.24 -4.60 23.78
CA GLU A 331 16.82 -4.55 23.45
C GLU A 331 16.02 -5.36 24.49
N LEU A 332 14.88 -4.77 24.91
CA LEU A 332 14.02 -5.35 25.93
C LEU A 332 13.27 -6.57 25.41
N SER A 333 13.03 -7.54 26.28
CA SER A 333 12.14 -8.66 25.97
C SER A 333 10.68 -8.21 25.82
N ALA A 334 9.86 -9.06 25.21
CA ALA A 334 8.42 -8.84 25.10
C ALA A 334 7.76 -8.65 26.47
N GLU A 335 8.14 -9.47 27.46
CA GLU A 335 7.63 -9.40 28.82
C GLU A 335 7.99 -8.08 29.50
N GLU A 336 9.24 -7.61 29.36
CA GLU A 336 9.66 -6.31 29.90
C GLU A 336 8.89 -5.15 29.28
N LYS A 337 8.62 -5.20 27.94
CA LYS A 337 7.80 -4.22 27.24
C LYS A 337 6.35 -4.25 27.71
N MET A 338 5.77 -5.46 27.85
CA MET A 338 4.41 -5.65 28.35
C MET A 338 4.25 -5.14 29.80
N GLU A 339 5.22 -5.37 30.66
CA GLU A 339 5.21 -4.84 32.04
C GLU A 339 5.26 -3.31 32.05
N ARG A 340 6.12 -2.70 31.22
CA ARG A 340 6.17 -1.22 31.06
C ARG A 340 4.84 -0.67 30.55
N GLY A 341 4.23 -1.33 29.57
CA GLY A 341 2.92 -0.95 29.06
C GLY A 341 1.83 -0.99 30.14
N ARG A 342 1.79 -2.06 30.94
CA ARG A 342 0.85 -2.14 32.08
C ARG A 342 1.05 -1.03 33.10
N ARG A 343 2.32 -0.69 33.41
CA ARG A 343 2.63 0.46 34.28
C ARG A 343 2.16 1.78 33.68
N ALA A 344 2.34 1.99 32.37
CA ALA A 344 1.85 3.20 31.70
C ALA A 344 0.32 3.32 31.76
N ILE A 345 -0.42 2.22 31.53
CA ILE A 345 -1.89 2.20 31.65
C ILE A 345 -2.33 2.53 33.08
N THR A 346 -1.68 1.93 34.08
CA THR A 346 -1.99 2.18 35.50
C THR A 346 -1.70 3.63 35.89
N ALA A 347 -0.52 4.15 35.49
CA ALA A 347 -0.14 5.53 35.75
C ALA A 347 -1.09 6.55 35.08
N LEU A 348 -1.57 6.26 33.86
CA LEU A 348 -2.55 7.10 33.18
C LEU A 348 -3.89 7.12 33.92
N ALA A 349 -4.37 5.96 34.37
CA ALA A 349 -5.61 5.86 35.14
C ALA A 349 -5.52 6.62 36.46
N GLU A 350 -4.39 6.50 37.17
CA GLU A 350 -4.15 7.24 38.43
C GLU A 350 -4.00 8.74 38.19
N TYR A 351 -3.23 9.16 37.18
CA TYR A 351 -3.08 10.57 36.78
C TYR A 351 -4.44 11.22 36.53
N ARG A 352 -5.30 10.61 35.73
CA ARG A 352 -6.64 11.12 35.43
C ARG A 352 -7.54 11.20 36.65
N LYS A 353 -7.50 10.18 37.53
CA LYS A 353 -8.27 10.15 38.77
C LYS A 353 -7.86 11.26 39.71
N LEU A 354 -6.55 11.46 39.91
CA LEU A 354 -6.03 12.51 40.79
C LEU A 354 -6.31 13.89 40.23
N LYS A 355 -6.07 14.12 38.97
CA LYS A 355 -6.32 15.40 38.29
C LYS A 355 -7.79 15.81 38.35
N ALA A 356 -8.71 14.84 38.20
CA ALA A 356 -10.14 15.09 38.36
C ALA A 356 -10.55 15.43 39.80
N ALA A 357 -9.83 14.92 40.79
CA ALA A 357 -10.06 15.21 42.22
C ALA A 357 -9.39 16.52 42.69
N ASP A 358 -8.15 16.73 42.29
CA ASP A 358 -7.36 17.93 42.58
C ASP A 358 -6.35 18.19 41.45
N ALA A 359 -6.57 19.24 40.68
CA ALA A 359 -5.70 19.63 39.57
C ALA A 359 -4.28 20.04 39.98
N ASN A 360 -4.03 20.27 41.28
CA ASN A 360 -2.74 20.66 41.85
C ASN A 360 -2.10 19.57 42.72
N ASP A 361 -2.59 18.33 42.65
CA ASP A 361 -1.99 17.21 43.42
C ASP A 361 -0.49 17.06 43.10
N LYS A 362 0.33 17.03 44.12
CA LYS A 362 1.81 16.99 44.04
C LYS A 362 2.36 15.74 43.33
N ARG A 363 1.55 14.68 43.17
CA ARG A 363 1.93 13.43 42.48
C ARG A 363 1.77 13.51 40.97
N LEU A 364 1.01 14.49 40.46
CA LEU A 364 0.77 14.62 38.99
C LEU A 364 2.07 14.76 38.18
N PRO A 365 3.06 15.57 38.57
CA PRO A 365 4.33 15.67 37.83
C PRO A 365 5.12 14.35 37.79
N GLU A 366 5.11 13.57 38.86
CA GLU A 366 5.81 12.28 38.95
C GLU A 366 5.12 11.25 37.99
N LEU A 367 3.80 11.18 38.06
CA LEU A 367 3.01 10.31 37.16
C LEU A 367 3.19 10.70 35.70
N ALA A 368 3.21 12.00 35.39
CA ALA A 368 3.48 12.48 34.03
C ALA A 368 4.88 12.08 33.53
N ALA A 369 5.90 12.19 34.40
CA ALA A 369 7.25 11.75 34.05
C ALA A 369 7.34 10.24 33.83
N GLN A 370 6.64 9.45 34.64
CA GLN A 370 6.54 8.00 34.48
C GLN A 370 5.83 7.65 33.17
N LEU A 371 4.71 8.32 32.87
CA LEU A 371 4.00 8.17 31.60
C LEU A 371 4.91 8.47 30.41
N LYS A 372 5.62 9.58 30.41
CA LYS A 372 6.55 9.93 29.33
C LYS A 372 7.62 8.87 29.11
N LYS A 373 8.09 8.21 30.16
CA LYS A 373 9.12 7.15 30.10
C LYS A 373 8.59 5.83 29.55
N ASP A 374 7.37 5.44 29.95
CA ASP A 374 6.79 4.13 29.63
C ASP A 374 5.79 4.19 28.44
N MET A 375 5.43 5.40 27.95
CA MET A 375 4.51 5.62 26.84
C MET A 375 4.92 4.92 25.54
N PRO A 376 6.20 4.83 25.14
CA PRO A 376 6.61 4.06 23.97
C PRO A 376 6.20 2.58 24.00
N TYR A 377 5.86 2.06 25.18
CA TYR A 377 5.42 0.66 25.37
C TYR A 377 3.94 0.56 25.75
N PHE A 378 3.17 1.65 25.64
CA PHE A 378 1.78 1.70 26.10
C PHE A 378 0.91 0.59 25.49
N GLY A 379 1.03 0.37 24.17
CA GLY A 379 0.28 -0.67 23.47
C GLY A 379 0.54 -2.09 23.98
N TYR A 380 1.77 -2.37 24.41
CA TYR A 380 2.13 -3.69 24.95
C TYR A 380 1.36 -4.05 26.24
N GLY A 381 0.85 -3.04 26.97
CA GLY A 381 0.06 -3.27 28.18
C GLY A 381 -1.29 -3.96 27.95
N TYR A 382 -1.80 -3.95 26.72
CA TYR A 382 -3.02 -4.65 26.31
C TYR A 382 -2.76 -6.10 25.91
N ILE A 383 -1.52 -6.46 25.59
CA ILE A 383 -1.15 -7.79 25.11
C ILE A 383 -1.14 -8.77 26.30
N LYS A 384 -1.78 -9.92 26.12
CA LYS A 384 -1.90 -10.96 27.15
C LYS A 384 -0.82 -12.01 27.06
N ASP A 385 -0.52 -12.44 25.83
CA ASP A 385 0.53 -13.42 25.53
C ASP A 385 1.51 -12.84 24.51
N ARG A 386 2.81 -13.01 24.76
CA ARG A 386 3.87 -12.56 23.85
C ARG A 386 3.75 -13.13 22.43
N ALA A 387 3.10 -14.30 22.28
CA ALA A 387 2.83 -14.90 20.97
C ALA A 387 1.92 -14.01 20.10
N GLU A 388 1.05 -13.17 20.70
CA GLU A 388 0.21 -12.22 19.97
C GLU A 388 1.02 -11.14 19.23
N LEU A 389 2.28 -10.91 19.65
CA LEU A 389 3.19 -9.95 18.99
C LEU A 389 3.73 -10.44 17.65
N VAL A 390 3.59 -11.75 17.36
CA VAL A 390 4.12 -12.35 16.14
C VAL A 390 3.04 -12.36 15.07
N PRO A 391 3.22 -11.61 13.96
CA PRO A 391 2.29 -11.66 12.83
C PRO A 391 2.15 -13.06 12.26
N TYR A 392 1.04 -13.34 11.54
CA TYR A 392 0.84 -14.64 10.93
C TYR A 392 1.90 -14.90 9.83
N ILE A 393 2.89 -15.72 10.17
CA ILE A 393 4.10 -15.94 9.39
C ILE A 393 3.79 -16.43 7.97
N PRO A 394 2.96 -17.49 7.74
CA PRO A 394 2.82 -18.07 6.41
C PRO A 394 2.30 -17.07 5.37
N VAL A 395 1.29 -16.27 5.73
CA VAL A 395 0.71 -15.29 4.80
C VAL A 395 1.72 -14.20 4.47
N ASN A 396 2.44 -13.66 5.47
CA ASN A 396 3.48 -12.65 5.24
C ASN A 396 4.62 -13.21 4.38
N PHE A 397 5.05 -14.43 4.65
CA PHE A 397 6.11 -15.11 3.92
C PHE A 397 5.78 -15.29 2.44
N TYR A 398 4.61 -15.84 2.12
CA TYR A 398 4.22 -16.06 0.71
C TYR A 398 3.86 -14.77 0.00
N ALA A 399 3.19 -13.83 0.67
CA ALA A 399 2.85 -12.54 0.08
C ALA A 399 4.10 -11.77 -0.35
N PHE A 400 5.14 -11.73 0.49
CA PHE A 400 6.40 -11.08 0.15
C PHE A 400 7.05 -11.72 -1.10
N ARG A 401 7.09 -13.06 -1.17
CA ARG A 401 7.68 -13.78 -2.31
C ARG A 401 6.90 -13.61 -3.59
N ILE A 402 5.57 -13.59 -3.53
CA ILE A 402 4.70 -13.28 -4.69
C ILE A 402 5.01 -11.87 -5.20
N MET A 403 5.05 -10.88 -4.30
CA MET A 403 5.32 -9.48 -4.66
C MET A 403 6.68 -9.36 -5.36
N VAL A 404 7.75 -9.86 -4.75
CA VAL A 404 9.11 -9.75 -5.28
C VAL A 404 9.29 -10.58 -6.55
N GLY A 405 8.82 -11.84 -6.55
CA GLY A 405 8.99 -12.75 -7.68
C GLY A 405 8.26 -12.27 -8.94
N VAL A 406 7.02 -11.79 -8.79
CA VAL A 406 6.28 -11.19 -9.92
C VAL A 406 6.94 -9.86 -10.32
N GLY A 407 7.44 -9.05 -9.37
CA GLY A 407 8.16 -7.82 -9.67
C GLY A 407 9.37 -8.05 -10.59
N ILE A 408 10.19 -9.06 -10.31
CA ILE A 408 11.32 -9.45 -11.16
C ILE A 408 10.82 -9.93 -12.54
N LEU A 409 9.77 -10.74 -12.58
CA LEU A 409 9.19 -11.23 -13.83
C LEU A 409 8.66 -10.09 -14.70
N LEU A 410 8.13 -9.01 -14.10
CA LEU A 410 7.64 -7.83 -14.82
C LEU A 410 8.75 -7.06 -15.53
N ILE A 411 9.94 -6.97 -14.98
CA ILE A 411 11.09 -6.36 -15.66
C ILE A 411 11.37 -7.11 -16.97
N LEU A 412 11.49 -8.45 -16.90
CA LEU A 412 11.68 -9.28 -18.07
C LEU A 412 10.53 -9.14 -19.07
N PHE A 413 9.29 -9.13 -18.59
CA PHE A 413 8.11 -8.95 -19.42
C PHE A 413 8.17 -7.65 -20.23
N PHE A 414 8.43 -6.50 -19.59
CA PHE A 414 8.49 -5.23 -20.31
C PHE A 414 9.64 -5.14 -21.29
N LEU A 415 10.79 -5.73 -20.98
CA LEU A 415 11.92 -5.82 -21.90
C LEU A 415 11.55 -6.61 -23.16
N VAL A 416 10.92 -7.78 -22.99
CA VAL A 416 10.54 -8.66 -24.12
C VAL A 416 9.43 -8.05 -24.97
N ILE A 417 8.33 -7.59 -24.34
CA ILE A 417 7.18 -7.07 -25.10
C ILE A 417 7.54 -5.73 -25.78
N GLY A 418 8.32 -4.89 -25.11
CA GLY A 418 8.84 -3.65 -25.66
C GLY A 418 9.76 -3.92 -26.86
N HIS A 419 10.74 -4.81 -26.73
CA HIS A 419 11.62 -5.19 -27.83
C HIS A 419 10.84 -5.62 -29.09
N VAL A 420 9.83 -6.47 -28.91
CA VAL A 420 8.98 -6.93 -30.04
C VAL A 420 8.20 -5.79 -30.68
N ALA A 421 7.63 -4.88 -29.87
CA ALA A 421 6.90 -3.72 -30.39
C ALA A 421 7.81 -2.74 -31.14
N TRP A 422 9.06 -2.55 -30.69
CA TRP A 422 10.03 -1.69 -31.37
C TRP A 422 10.54 -2.29 -32.69
N ARG A 423 10.78 -3.61 -32.74
CA ARG A 423 11.18 -4.35 -33.95
C ARG A 423 10.09 -4.48 -35.01
N GLN A 424 8.90 -3.98 -34.78
CA GLN A 424 7.72 -4.10 -35.67
C GLN A 424 7.23 -5.54 -35.89
N ASP A 425 7.70 -6.50 -35.12
CA ASP A 425 7.36 -7.91 -35.25
C ASP A 425 6.09 -8.25 -34.43
N ILE A 426 4.98 -7.59 -34.78
CA ILE A 426 3.67 -7.75 -34.12
C ILE A 426 2.81 -8.83 -34.81
N THR A 427 3.45 -9.87 -35.30
CA THR A 427 2.76 -10.94 -36.03
C THR A 427 1.97 -11.85 -35.10
N VAL A 428 0.92 -12.46 -35.61
CA VAL A 428 0.11 -13.48 -34.90
C VAL A 428 0.95 -14.72 -34.54
N ARG A 429 2.09 -14.94 -35.23
CA ARG A 429 3.04 -16.02 -34.89
C ARG A 429 3.55 -15.93 -33.46
N ARG A 430 3.53 -14.74 -32.81
CA ARG A 430 3.90 -14.53 -31.40
C ARG A 430 2.72 -14.63 -30.44
N ARG A 431 1.70 -15.44 -30.77
CA ARG A 431 0.48 -15.59 -29.97
C ARG A 431 0.75 -15.88 -28.49
N TRP A 432 1.79 -16.65 -28.18
CA TRP A 432 2.18 -16.96 -26.80
C TRP A 432 2.55 -15.70 -25.99
N LEU A 433 3.25 -14.72 -26.63
CA LEU A 433 3.63 -13.47 -25.98
C LEU A 433 2.39 -12.62 -25.64
N TRP A 434 1.42 -12.56 -26.55
CA TRP A 434 0.19 -11.81 -26.31
C TRP A 434 -0.70 -12.47 -25.25
N LEU A 435 -0.69 -13.80 -25.17
CA LEU A 435 -1.35 -14.54 -24.08
C LEU A 435 -0.63 -14.34 -22.75
N TRP A 436 0.71 -14.32 -22.76
CA TRP A 436 1.49 -13.99 -21.58
C TRP A 436 1.17 -12.59 -21.07
N ALA A 437 1.04 -11.59 -21.94
CA ALA A 437 0.65 -10.23 -21.55
C ALA A 437 -0.73 -10.17 -20.88
N LEU A 438 -1.69 -10.99 -21.33
CA LEU A 438 -3.00 -11.10 -20.67
C LEU A 438 -2.89 -11.73 -19.28
N LEU A 439 -2.04 -12.75 -19.11
CA LEU A 439 -1.80 -13.40 -17.82
C LEU A 439 -1.07 -12.48 -16.83
N MET A 440 -0.19 -11.61 -17.33
CA MET A 440 0.54 -10.67 -16.47
C MET A 440 -0.38 -9.68 -15.75
N LEU A 441 -1.56 -9.37 -16.29
CA LEU A 441 -2.48 -8.43 -15.64
C LEU A 441 -2.97 -8.95 -14.28
N PRO A 442 -3.63 -10.12 -14.16
CA PRO A 442 -4.03 -10.64 -12.85
C PRO A 442 -2.83 -10.93 -11.94
N LEU A 443 -1.69 -11.36 -12.47
CA LEU A 443 -0.48 -11.57 -11.66
C LEU A 443 0.05 -10.26 -11.06
N THR A 444 0.00 -9.16 -11.82
CA THR A 444 0.43 -7.84 -11.33
C THR A 444 -0.53 -7.31 -10.26
N CYS A 445 -1.85 -7.48 -10.43
CA CYS A 445 -2.82 -7.16 -9.39
C CYS A 445 -2.55 -7.99 -8.12
N LEU A 446 -2.33 -9.30 -8.25
CA LEU A 446 -2.00 -10.17 -7.14
C LEU A 446 -0.72 -9.74 -6.40
N ALA A 447 0.33 -9.36 -7.14
CA ALA A 447 1.57 -8.87 -6.54
C ALA A 447 1.38 -7.54 -5.80
N SER A 448 0.56 -6.65 -6.34
CA SER A 448 0.22 -5.37 -5.71
C SER A 448 -0.57 -5.58 -4.41
N GLU A 449 -1.56 -6.47 -4.41
CA GLU A 449 -2.30 -6.86 -3.20
C GLU A 449 -1.41 -7.56 -2.18
N ALA A 450 -0.50 -8.44 -2.64
CA ALA A 450 0.47 -9.10 -1.77
C ALA A 450 1.36 -8.10 -1.04
N GLY A 451 1.76 -6.99 -1.68
CA GLY A 451 2.47 -5.88 -1.03
C GLY A 451 1.68 -5.26 0.12
N TRP A 452 0.37 -5.02 -0.06
CA TRP A 452 -0.51 -4.55 1.01
C TRP A 452 -0.68 -5.57 2.13
N ILE A 453 -0.82 -6.85 1.79
CA ILE A 453 -0.88 -7.93 2.79
C ILE A 453 0.37 -7.88 3.69
N VAL A 454 1.56 -7.80 3.12
CA VAL A 454 2.81 -7.66 3.91
C VAL A 454 2.79 -6.38 4.75
N ALA A 455 2.36 -5.26 4.18
CA ALA A 455 2.33 -3.99 4.90
C ALA A 455 1.38 -4.01 6.10
N GLU A 456 0.19 -4.57 5.96
CA GLU A 456 -0.90 -4.47 6.93
C GLU A 456 -1.03 -5.70 7.85
N LEU A 457 -0.91 -6.93 7.34
CA LEU A 457 -0.85 -8.11 8.20
C LEU A 457 0.50 -8.23 8.93
N GLY A 458 1.60 -7.82 8.27
CA GLY A 458 2.91 -7.83 8.89
C GLY A 458 3.07 -6.87 10.07
N ARG A 459 2.20 -5.87 10.21
CA ARG A 459 2.21 -4.97 11.37
C ARG A 459 1.32 -5.43 12.54
N GLN A 460 0.53 -6.49 12.37
CA GLN A 460 -0.31 -6.98 13.47
C GLN A 460 0.54 -7.45 14.66
N PRO A 461 0.06 -7.23 15.91
CA PRO A 461 -1.28 -6.81 16.30
C PRO A 461 -1.53 -5.28 16.30
N TRP A 462 -0.66 -4.48 15.73
CA TRP A 462 -0.68 -3.03 15.88
C TRP A 462 -1.63 -2.32 14.89
N ALA A 463 -2.48 -1.45 15.38
CA ALA A 463 -3.08 -0.37 14.62
C ALA A 463 -2.10 0.81 14.48
N ILE A 464 -1.41 1.18 15.60
CA ILE A 464 -0.28 2.11 15.59
C ILE A 464 0.87 1.39 16.28
N GLN A 465 2.00 1.30 15.59
CA GLN A 465 3.17 0.54 16.04
C GLN A 465 3.52 0.85 17.49
N ASP A 466 3.59 -0.17 18.34
CA ASP A 466 3.93 -0.16 19.75
C ASP A 466 2.98 0.63 20.68
N MET A 467 2.13 1.50 20.14
CA MET A 467 1.29 2.44 20.90
C MET A 467 -0.17 1.99 21.03
N LEU A 468 -0.77 1.49 19.94
CA LEU A 468 -2.18 1.11 19.95
C LEU A 468 -2.38 -0.23 19.23
N PRO A 469 -2.71 -1.30 19.96
CA PRO A 469 -3.05 -2.57 19.33
C PRO A 469 -4.45 -2.50 18.69
N THR A 470 -4.67 -3.32 17.68
CA THR A 470 -5.94 -3.39 16.92
C THR A 470 -7.15 -3.58 17.83
N MET A 471 -7.02 -4.40 18.87
CA MET A 471 -8.09 -4.65 19.85
C MET A 471 -8.55 -3.40 20.61
N ALA A 472 -7.66 -2.42 20.83
CA ALA A 472 -8.00 -1.16 21.50
C ALA A 472 -8.46 -0.07 20.52
N ALA A 473 -8.28 -0.28 19.22
CA ALA A 473 -8.58 0.67 18.17
C ALA A 473 -10.03 0.61 17.65
N VAL A 474 -10.71 -0.53 17.80
CA VAL A 474 -12.08 -0.75 17.31
C VAL A 474 -13.13 0.05 18.09
N SER A 475 -14.21 0.42 17.41
CA SER A 475 -15.37 1.09 18.00
C SER A 475 -16.14 0.16 18.94
N ASP A 476 -16.82 0.75 19.92
CA ASP A 476 -17.77 0.03 20.79
C ASP A 476 -19.15 -0.04 20.10
N ILE A 477 -19.27 -1.00 19.18
CA ILE A 477 -20.48 -1.26 18.39
C ILE A 477 -20.82 -2.75 18.40
N SER A 478 -22.04 -3.11 17.95
CA SER A 478 -22.44 -4.51 17.95
C SER A 478 -21.75 -5.30 16.84
N THR A 479 -21.27 -6.49 17.16
CA THR A 479 -20.69 -7.45 16.20
C THR A 479 -21.60 -7.71 15.01
N SER A 480 -22.93 -7.83 15.25
CA SER A 480 -23.91 -8.04 14.20
C SER A 480 -24.03 -6.88 13.22
N SER A 481 -23.84 -5.64 13.67
CA SER A 481 -23.84 -4.46 12.80
C SER A 481 -22.65 -4.50 11.83
N VAL A 482 -21.46 -4.82 12.34
CA VAL A 482 -20.26 -4.93 11.50
C VAL A 482 -20.37 -6.10 10.52
N ALA A 483 -20.83 -7.26 10.97
CA ALA A 483 -21.04 -8.41 10.08
C ALA A 483 -22.05 -8.10 8.97
N THR A 484 -23.15 -7.38 9.31
CA THR A 484 -24.15 -6.96 8.31
C THR A 484 -23.54 -6.03 7.27
N THR A 485 -22.82 -5.00 7.69
CA THR A 485 -22.18 -4.06 6.76
C THR A 485 -21.07 -4.72 5.93
N PHE A 486 -20.34 -5.69 6.49
CA PHE A 486 -19.39 -6.50 5.73
C PHE A 486 -20.05 -7.19 4.52
N PHE A 487 -21.19 -7.89 4.72
CA PHE A 487 -21.86 -8.56 3.61
C PHE A 487 -22.50 -7.58 2.62
N ILE A 488 -23.00 -6.44 3.09
CA ILE A 488 -23.49 -5.37 2.20
C ILE A 488 -22.36 -4.87 1.31
N PHE A 489 -21.19 -4.58 1.86
CA PHE A 489 -20.03 -4.09 1.11
C PHE A 489 -19.46 -5.17 0.18
N LEU A 490 -19.41 -6.42 0.61
CA LEU A 490 -19.00 -7.53 -0.25
C LEU A 490 -19.85 -7.62 -1.51
N ILE A 491 -21.18 -7.55 -1.37
CA ILE A 491 -22.09 -7.58 -2.50
C ILE A 491 -21.93 -6.32 -3.36
N LEU A 492 -21.92 -5.15 -2.74
CA LEU A 492 -21.81 -3.86 -3.44
C LEU A 492 -20.52 -3.79 -4.28
N PHE A 493 -19.37 -4.06 -3.66
CA PHE A 493 -18.07 -3.98 -4.35
C PHE A 493 -17.94 -5.04 -5.44
N THR A 494 -18.47 -6.24 -5.22
CA THR A 494 -18.51 -7.29 -6.25
C THR A 494 -19.34 -6.84 -7.46
N VAL A 495 -20.50 -6.23 -7.23
CA VAL A 495 -21.36 -5.68 -8.31
C VAL A 495 -20.64 -4.56 -9.04
N LEU A 496 -19.99 -3.64 -8.32
CA LEU A 496 -19.22 -2.54 -8.92
C LEU A 496 -18.06 -3.07 -9.78
N LEU A 497 -17.29 -4.04 -9.30
CA LEU A 497 -16.20 -4.66 -10.04
C LEU A 497 -16.69 -5.37 -11.31
N ILE A 498 -17.80 -6.13 -11.22
CA ILE A 498 -18.41 -6.78 -12.37
C ILE A 498 -18.89 -5.73 -13.39
N ALA A 499 -19.52 -4.65 -12.93
CA ALA A 499 -19.99 -3.56 -13.79
C ALA A 499 -18.80 -2.89 -14.50
N GLU A 500 -17.73 -2.57 -13.79
CA GLU A 500 -16.51 -1.99 -14.35
C GLU A 500 -15.91 -2.88 -15.44
N ILE A 501 -15.64 -4.16 -15.12
CA ILE A 501 -15.09 -5.11 -16.09
C ILE A 501 -15.98 -5.19 -17.34
N ARG A 502 -17.31 -5.26 -17.18
CA ARG A 502 -18.25 -5.29 -18.30
C ARG A 502 -18.21 -4.02 -19.15
N ILE A 503 -18.15 -2.84 -18.50
CA ILE A 503 -18.10 -1.55 -19.20
C ILE A 503 -16.77 -1.43 -19.94
N MET A 504 -15.64 -1.70 -19.28
CA MET A 504 -14.31 -1.67 -19.91
C MET A 504 -14.23 -2.64 -21.09
N CYS A 505 -14.68 -3.88 -20.93
CA CYS A 505 -14.73 -4.86 -22.01
C CYS A 505 -15.60 -4.38 -23.19
N ARG A 506 -16.72 -3.70 -22.91
CA ARG A 506 -17.58 -3.11 -23.95
C ARG A 506 -16.86 -1.97 -24.68
N VAL A 507 -16.21 -1.06 -23.96
CA VAL A 507 -15.41 0.03 -24.55
C VAL A 507 -14.30 -0.54 -25.45
N ILE A 508 -13.55 -1.52 -24.97
CA ILE A 508 -12.48 -2.17 -25.72
C ILE A 508 -13.02 -2.89 -26.99
N LYS A 509 -14.09 -3.70 -26.85
CA LYS A 509 -14.66 -4.46 -27.98
C LYS A 509 -15.27 -3.58 -29.06
N ASN A 510 -15.92 -2.48 -28.66
CA ASN A 510 -16.66 -1.61 -29.57
C ASN A 510 -15.82 -0.44 -30.08
N TYR A 511 -14.56 -0.31 -29.66
CA TYR A 511 -13.70 0.75 -30.16
C TYR A 511 -13.53 0.63 -31.68
N LYS A 512 -13.82 1.73 -32.34
CA LYS A 512 -13.56 1.96 -33.77
C LYS A 512 -12.86 3.31 -33.85
N PRO A 513 -11.64 3.39 -34.42
CA PRO A 513 -11.01 4.69 -34.65
C PRO A 513 -11.91 5.51 -35.56
N GLU A 514 -12.02 6.81 -35.31
CA GLU A 514 -12.63 7.71 -36.28
C GLU A 514 -11.84 7.55 -37.58
N GLN A 515 -12.56 7.30 -38.70
CA GLN A 515 -11.93 7.22 -40.03
C GLN A 515 -11.27 8.58 -40.26
N LEU A 516 -9.99 8.66 -39.95
CA LEU A 516 -9.17 9.76 -40.43
C LEU A 516 -9.18 9.64 -41.94
N SER A 517 -9.90 10.56 -42.60
CA SER A 517 -9.92 10.63 -44.05
C SER A 517 -8.49 10.56 -44.56
N ASP A 518 -8.14 9.50 -45.26
CA ASP A 518 -6.86 9.29 -45.96
C ASP A 518 -6.70 10.31 -47.09
N ASN A 519 -6.85 11.58 -46.81
CA ASN A 519 -6.58 12.66 -47.75
C ASN A 519 -5.58 13.64 -47.15
N LYS A 520 -4.35 13.54 -47.66
CA LYS A 520 -3.17 14.40 -47.51
C LYS A 520 -2.18 13.94 -46.42
N TYR A 521 -1.24 13.07 -46.82
CA TYR A 521 0.20 13.40 -46.85
C TYR A 521 0.94 12.22 -47.49
#